data_f0c4a10b11e4988fc1145270ae6d776b
#
_entry.id   f0c4a10b11e4988fc1145270ae6d776b
#
_cell.length_a   1.000
_cell.length_b   1.000
_cell.length_c   1.000
_cell.angle_alpha   90.00
_cell.angle_beta   90.00
_cell.angle_gamma   90.00
#
_symmetry.space_group_name_H-M   'P 1'
#
loop_
_entity.id
_entity.type
_entity.pdbx_description
1 polymer ?
#
loop_
_entity_poly.entity_id
_entity_poly.type
_entity_poly.pdbx_seq_one_letter_code
_entity_poly.pdbx_strand_id
1 'polypeptide(L)'
;MKIINEPSGENMNKKLLISTFVVMALSTQVYAKELQAQVEKNTATVPNIYSEQKVNPIKSVSQPYPEISKLIEYNHCDLADQKLKELLETKPNDVNLLALKTVSMAKQHKLDPAQFELDKLIKRAPNNPIVHYAQGYVYMQRQTASDVDYIKTTRGLINSALKEFVSAVTIDKNYYQAYNAMGVATLKLGNKNDALELFNTALKINPGFANAHDNVGVVEMMNGNIDAAEQSFMKAMKYNTHNPTAWYHMAQVETRRGNYSKALTWVNHSLHVNPNSSPALTLQGELYLKQGNQAAAINSFKKAQIVKPENIRPYMNLATIYENRADEEFAMEQLKTSLAINPNNSESNLRIANMALHTRKYDQALDYYTKLVGDETYNDDAIIGLANTYYEMAKDRGENNGITTNREVYLAYDYINKAIEKCPEDLELHLAKLKLARLVHQEPLSRDSLNYIVQSAGNNLMDSVIKGEAYLALGREKDAVYTFENAINFSDSVEDDLYLGEILVHNKQFRTARTALQKALMKDPDNVIAKNGIDYINLCEIKSNEFFDIAQRQYQENNYASAIEYCNRAIDFYHNSPQIAKLKAMSYEKELNYRGAVKYYQQYLAMNPDASDRQQIEAKISQFMPKSN
;
A
#
# COMPACT_ATOMS: atom_id res chain seq x y z
N MET A 1 -23.09 7.69 -45.94
CA MET A 1 -21.98 8.29 -45.21
C MET A 1 -22.44 8.44 -43.76
N LYS A 2 -22.28 7.40 -42.95
CA LYS A 2 -22.50 7.44 -41.51
C LYS A 2 -21.11 7.35 -40.89
N ILE A 3 -20.72 8.41 -40.22
CA ILE A 3 -19.49 8.48 -39.41
C ILE A 3 -19.69 7.50 -38.26
N ILE A 4 -18.97 6.39 -38.31
CA ILE A 4 -18.86 5.48 -37.16
C ILE A 4 -17.89 6.18 -36.22
N ASN A 5 -18.42 6.68 -35.11
CA ASN A 5 -17.63 7.13 -33.99
C ASN A 5 -16.69 5.97 -33.54
N GLU A 6 -15.40 6.18 -33.65
CA GLU A 6 -14.40 5.34 -33.04
C GLU A 6 -14.68 5.27 -31.53
N PRO A 7 -14.71 4.09 -30.93
CA PRO A 7 -14.71 4.01 -29.48
C PRO A 7 -13.41 4.64 -28.99
N SER A 8 -13.53 5.75 -28.27
CA SER A 8 -12.44 6.46 -27.63
C SER A 8 -11.53 5.47 -26.92
N GLY A 9 -10.21 5.67 -26.99
CA GLY A 9 -9.19 4.81 -26.36
C GLY A 9 -9.36 4.57 -24.86
N GLU A 10 -10.29 5.28 -24.20
CA GLU A 10 -10.67 5.15 -22.80
C GLU A 10 -11.21 3.75 -22.42
N ASN A 11 -11.85 3.03 -23.34
CA ASN A 11 -12.38 1.69 -23.02
C ASN A 11 -11.36 0.55 -23.13
N MET A 12 -10.25 0.77 -23.83
CA MET A 12 -9.15 -0.22 -23.90
C MET A 12 -8.26 -0.17 -22.66
N ASN A 13 -8.09 0.99 -22.04
CA ASN A 13 -7.26 1.17 -20.84
C ASN A 13 -7.90 0.62 -19.55
N LYS A 14 -9.23 0.48 -19.50
CA LYS A 14 -9.93 -0.06 -18.31
C LYS A 14 -9.64 -1.52 -17.99
N LYS A 15 -9.01 -2.26 -18.89
CA LYS A 15 -8.73 -3.70 -18.71
C LYS A 15 -7.29 -4.02 -18.27
N LEU A 16 -6.39 -3.01 -18.20
CA LEU A 16 -4.95 -3.22 -17.93
C LEU A 16 -4.51 -2.97 -16.47
N LEU A 17 -5.43 -2.80 -15.54
CA LEU A 17 -5.16 -2.28 -14.18
C LEU A 17 -4.80 -3.33 -13.13
N ILE A 18 -4.30 -4.46 -13.51
CA ILE A 18 -4.22 -5.60 -12.60
C ILE A 18 -2.81 -5.83 -12.02
N SER A 19 -1.76 -5.22 -12.59
CA SER A 19 -0.34 -5.46 -12.23
C SER A 19 0.14 -4.95 -10.88
N THR A 20 -0.60 -4.07 -10.26
CA THR A 20 -0.17 -3.40 -9.04
C THR A 20 -0.28 -4.25 -7.77
N PHE A 21 -0.98 -5.38 -7.82
CA PHE A 21 -1.42 -6.09 -6.62
C PHE A 21 -0.43 -7.11 -6.06
N VAL A 22 0.36 -7.75 -6.89
CA VAL A 22 1.35 -8.75 -6.42
C VAL A 22 2.58 -8.06 -5.84
N VAL A 23 2.99 -6.93 -6.41
CA VAL A 23 4.09 -6.10 -5.89
C VAL A 23 3.74 -5.50 -4.51
N MET A 24 2.47 -5.12 -4.28
CA MET A 24 2.03 -4.55 -2.99
C MET A 24 1.98 -5.54 -1.83
N ALA A 25 1.76 -6.82 -2.08
CA ALA A 25 1.76 -7.83 -0.99
C ALA A 25 3.16 -8.05 -0.41
N LEU A 26 4.21 -7.82 -1.20
CA LEU A 26 5.61 -7.92 -0.77
C LEU A 26 6.09 -6.62 -0.08
N SER A 27 5.64 -5.44 -0.54
CA SER A 27 6.02 -4.14 0.03
C SER A 27 5.48 -3.92 1.45
N THR A 28 4.34 -4.50 1.82
CA THR A 28 3.79 -4.39 3.18
C THR A 28 4.67 -5.05 4.24
N GLN A 29 5.46 -6.06 3.88
CA GLN A 29 6.43 -6.69 4.82
C GLN A 29 7.69 -5.85 4.99
N VAL A 30 8.13 -5.14 3.95
CA VAL A 30 9.29 -4.23 4.00
C VAL A 30 8.93 -2.98 4.82
N TYR A 31 7.75 -2.39 4.59
CA TYR A 31 7.27 -1.21 5.32
C TYR A 31 7.13 -1.44 6.82
N ALA A 32 6.71 -2.64 7.24
CA ALA A 32 6.67 -3.01 8.66
C ALA A 32 8.08 -3.07 9.28
N LYS A 33 9.10 -3.47 8.52
CA LYS A 33 10.51 -3.47 8.96
C LYS A 33 11.10 -2.07 9.06
N GLU A 34 10.79 -1.17 8.13
CA GLU A 34 11.27 0.22 8.16
C GLU A 34 10.64 1.03 9.29
N LEU A 35 9.34 0.87 9.54
CA LEU A 35 8.69 1.50 10.70
C LEU A 35 9.31 1.02 12.01
N GLN A 36 9.71 -0.24 12.08
CA GLN A 36 10.41 -0.83 13.22
C GLN A 36 11.84 -0.27 13.37
N ALA A 37 12.57 -0.08 12.29
CA ALA A 37 13.91 0.49 12.29
C ALA A 37 13.93 2.00 12.61
N GLN A 38 12.92 2.77 12.17
CA GLN A 38 12.77 4.18 12.55
C GLN A 38 12.38 4.35 14.03
N VAL A 39 11.59 3.42 14.57
CA VAL A 39 11.26 3.42 16.01
C VAL A 39 12.51 3.15 16.86
N GLU A 40 13.39 2.25 16.43
CA GLU A 40 14.63 1.91 17.15
C GLU A 40 15.68 3.04 17.13
N LYS A 41 15.78 3.84 16.07
CA LYS A 41 16.71 4.97 15.98
C LYS A 41 16.33 6.19 16.83
N ASN A 42 15.08 6.29 17.29
CA ASN A 42 14.56 7.46 17.99
C ASN A 42 14.32 7.26 19.50
N THR A 43 14.87 6.23 20.12
CA THR A 43 14.80 6.04 21.57
C THR A 43 15.68 7.05 22.31
N ALA A 44 15.16 8.26 22.49
CA ALA A 44 15.67 9.11 23.56
C ALA A 44 15.29 8.45 24.88
N THR A 45 16.29 8.09 25.68
CA THR A 45 16.15 7.56 27.04
C THR A 45 15.13 8.36 27.82
N VAL A 46 14.00 7.74 28.18
CA VAL A 46 13.13 8.23 29.25
C VAL A 46 14.02 8.31 30.50
N PRO A 47 14.04 9.43 31.24
CA PRO A 47 14.81 9.49 32.47
C PRO A 47 14.40 8.31 33.37
N ASN A 48 15.36 7.58 33.90
CA ASN A 48 15.13 6.41 34.72
C ASN A 48 14.55 6.83 36.08
N ILE A 49 13.28 7.23 36.10
CA ILE A 49 12.52 7.66 37.30
C ILE A 49 12.02 6.44 38.08
N TYR A 50 12.24 5.22 37.56
CA TYR A 50 11.56 4.00 38.02
C TYR A 50 12.39 3.10 38.91
N SER A 51 13.67 3.41 39.18
CA SER A 51 14.61 2.42 39.72
C SER A 51 14.51 2.10 41.21
N GLU A 52 13.69 2.80 42.04
CA GLU A 52 13.67 2.49 43.48
C GLU A 52 12.35 2.76 44.22
N GLN A 53 11.21 2.23 43.79
CA GLN A 53 10.03 2.24 44.69
C GLN A 53 9.48 0.81 44.89
N LYS A 54 9.91 0.15 45.97
CA LYS A 54 9.21 -1.04 46.51
C LYS A 54 7.80 -0.63 46.90
N VAL A 55 6.81 -1.01 46.08
CA VAL A 55 5.40 -0.85 46.43
C VAL A 55 5.01 -1.97 47.41
N ASN A 56 4.76 -1.63 48.64
CA ASN A 56 4.18 -2.58 49.61
C ASN A 56 2.70 -2.81 49.24
N PRO A 57 2.16 -4.05 49.35
CA PRO A 57 0.74 -4.32 49.17
C PRO A 57 -0.08 -3.53 50.20
N ILE A 58 -0.85 -2.55 49.77
CA ILE A 58 -1.55 -1.64 50.63
C ILE A 58 -3.05 -1.92 50.61
N LYS A 59 -3.64 -1.84 51.81
CA LYS A 59 -5.10 -1.80 52.07
C LYS A 59 -5.73 -0.81 51.07
N SER A 60 -6.85 -1.19 50.47
CA SER A 60 -7.61 -0.39 49.50
C SER A 60 -7.81 1.03 50.01
N VAL A 61 -7.08 1.98 49.49
CA VAL A 61 -7.39 3.39 49.67
C VAL A 61 -8.65 3.65 48.84
N SER A 62 -9.72 4.04 49.51
CA SER A 62 -10.97 4.40 48.87
C SER A 62 -10.73 5.68 48.05
N GLN A 63 -10.68 5.54 46.74
CA GLN A 63 -10.68 6.71 45.87
C GLN A 63 -11.96 7.53 46.10
N PRO A 64 -11.90 8.87 46.10
CA PRO A 64 -13.09 9.67 46.16
C PRO A 64 -14.00 9.39 44.95
N TYR A 65 -15.27 9.12 45.20
CA TYR A 65 -16.29 8.87 44.18
C TYR A 65 -15.98 7.68 43.21
N PRO A 66 -15.73 6.45 43.75
CA PRO A 66 -15.30 5.31 42.95
C PRO A 66 -16.33 4.89 41.90
N GLU A 67 -17.62 5.09 42.14
CA GLU A 67 -18.69 4.81 41.17
C GLU A 67 -18.58 5.71 39.93
N ILE A 68 -18.32 7.01 40.13
CA ILE A 68 -18.15 7.94 39.01
C ILE A 68 -16.88 7.63 38.23
N SER A 69 -15.77 7.39 38.93
CA SER A 69 -14.51 6.96 38.29
C SER A 69 -14.71 5.71 37.43
N LYS A 70 -15.45 4.71 37.95
CA LYS A 70 -15.76 3.48 37.23
C LYS A 70 -16.65 3.71 36.01
N LEU A 71 -17.65 4.59 36.08
CA LEU A 71 -18.46 4.94 34.91
C LEU A 71 -17.61 5.64 33.84
N ILE A 72 -16.72 6.54 34.23
CA ILE A 72 -15.79 7.19 33.30
C ILE A 72 -14.81 6.17 32.71
N GLU A 73 -14.26 5.26 33.51
CA GLU A 73 -13.37 4.18 33.04
C GLU A 73 -14.04 3.30 31.98
N TYR A 74 -15.31 2.97 32.17
CA TYR A 74 -16.10 2.13 31.27
C TYR A 74 -16.76 2.90 30.12
N ASN A 75 -16.39 4.17 29.94
CA ASN A 75 -16.90 5.05 28.89
C ASN A 75 -18.41 5.34 28.94
N HIS A 76 -19.02 5.20 30.12
CA HIS A 76 -20.41 5.59 30.40
C HIS A 76 -20.47 7.07 30.83
N CYS A 77 -19.95 7.96 29.97
CA CYS A 77 -19.78 9.38 30.32
C CYS A 77 -21.12 10.09 30.58
N ASP A 78 -22.19 9.72 29.84
CA ASP A 78 -23.52 10.31 30.08
C ASP A 78 -24.07 10.02 31.48
N LEU A 79 -23.92 8.78 31.95
CA LEU A 79 -24.33 8.39 33.32
C LEU A 79 -23.40 9.02 34.37
N ALA A 80 -22.11 9.14 34.07
CA ALA A 80 -21.17 9.85 34.95
C ALA A 80 -21.55 11.30 35.06
N ASP A 81 -21.87 11.99 33.97
CA ASP A 81 -22.25 13.41 33.95
C ASP A 81 -23.55 13.65 34.70
N GLN A 82 -24.54 12.75 34.63
CA GLN A 82 -25.74 12.84 35.40
C GLN A 82 -25.43 12.76 36.91
N LYS A 83 -24.67 11.75 37.36
CA LYS A 83 -24.28 11.63 38.78
C LYS A 83 -23.40 12.81 39.26
N LEU A 84 -22.49 13.28 38.40
CA LEU A 84 -21.67 14.44 38.67
C LEU A 84 -22.53 15.70 38.89
N LYS A 85 -23.56 15.89 38.04
CA LYS A 85 -24.48 17.03 38.19
C LYS A 85 -25.21 16.99 39.51
N GLU A 86 -25.81 15.85 39.87
CA GLU A 86 -26.54 15.67 41.14
C GLU A 86 -25.64 15.94 42.36
N LEU A 87 -24.40 15.46 42.35
CA LEU A 87 -23.47 15.66 43.48
C LEU A 87 -22.93 17.09 43.53
N LEU A 88 -22.71 17.73 42.39
CA LEU A 88 -22.24 19.12 42.33
C LEU A 88 -23.34 20.13 42.77
N GLU A 89 -24.62 19.79 42.69
CA GLU A 89 -25.70 20.60 43.26
C GLU A 89 -25.55 20.72 44.79
N THR A 90 -25.11 19.64 45.44
CA THR A 90 -24.90 19.62 46.91
C THR A 90 -23.48 20.02 47.32
N LYS A 91 -22.50 19.81 46.47
CA LYS A 91 -21.06 20.06 46.70
C LYS A 91 -20.42 20.83 45.54
N PRO A 92 -20.85 22.08 45.26
CA PRO A 92 -20.47 22.79 44.04
C PRO A 92 -18.95 23.08 43.93
N ASN A 93 -18.28 23.06 45.06
CA ASN A 93 -16.86 23.38 45.15
C ASN A 93 -15.95 22.17 45.42
N ASP A 94 -16.46 20.95 45.32
CA ASP A 94 -15.62 19.77 45.53
C ASP A 94 -14.65 19.58 44.34
N VAL A 95 -13.36 19.69 44.67
CA VAL A 95 -12.27 19.64 43.67
C VAL A 95 -12.24 18.29 42.95
N ASN A 96 -12.51 17.19 43.65
CA ASN A 96 -12.46 15.84 43.06
C ASN A 96 -13.61 15.62 42.04
N LEU A 97 -14.82 16.09 42.38
CA LEU A 97 -15.96 16.05 41.47
C LEU A 97 -15.73 16.91 40.24
N LEU A 98 -15.20 18.10 40.40
CA LEU A 98 -14.87 19.00 39.30
C LEU A 98 -13.76 18.41 38.40
N ALA A 99 -12.73 17.79 39.01
CA ALA A 99 -11.67 17.12 38.24
C ALA A 99 -12.20 15.91 37.47
N LEU A 100 -13.03 15.06 38.10
CA LEU A 100 -13.68 13.93 37.40
C LEU A 100 -14.58 14.39 36.24
N LYS A 101 -15.28 15.52 36.42
CA LYS A 101 -16.06 16.15 35.35
C LYS A 101 -15.18 16.53 34.16
N THR A 102 -13.99 17.09 34.39
CA THR A 102 -13.06 17.41 33.29
C THR A 102 -12.54 16.17 32.57
N VAL A 103 -12.32 15.04 33.27
CA VAL A 103 -11.98 13.77 32.64
C VAL A 103 -13.12 13.26 31.75
N SER A 104 -14.37 13.33 32.24
CA SER A 104 -15.55 12.98 31.44
C SER A 104 -15.67 13.85 30.18
N MET A 105 -15.51 15.16 30.34
CA MET A 105 -15.51 16.12 29.23
C MET A 105 -14.41 15.77 28.19
N ALA A 106 -13.19 15.47 28.65
CA ALA A 106 -12.09 15.13 27.79
C ALA A 106 -12.34 13.80 27.01
N LYS A 107 -12.96 12.82 27.67
CA LYS A 107 -13.40 11.57 26.98
C LYS A 107 -14.46 11.81 25.91
N GLN A 108 -15.29 12.84 26.09
CA GLN A 108 -16.29 13.28 25.11
C GLN A 108 -15.72 14.27 24.07
N HIS A 109 -14.39 14.40 23.98
CA HIS A 109 -13.69 15.34 23.10
C HIS A 109 -14.02 16.83 23.32
N LYS A 110 -14.58 17.21 24.48
CA LYS A 110 -14.82 18.60 24.89
C LYS A 110 -13.54 19.17 25.53
N LEU A 111 -12.45 19.26 24.74
CA LEU A 111 -11.10 19.52 25.30
C LEU A 111 -10.90 20.94 25.79
N ASP A 112 -11.40 21.96 25.08
CA ASP A 112 -11.23 23.37 25.49
C ASP A 112 -12.03 23.72 26.73
N PRO A 113 -13.32 23.33 26.87
CA PRO A 113 -14.02 23.46 28.13
C PRO A 113 -13.36 22.73 29.30
N ALA A 114 -12.81 21.50 29.06
CA ALA A 114 -12.09 20.76 30.09
C ALA A 114 -10.83 21.50 30.54
N GLN A 115 -10.04 22.02 29.59
CA GLN A 115 -8.82 22.77 29.89
C GLN A 115 -9.13 24.06 30.68
N PHE A 116 -10.16 24.79 30.28
CA PHE A 116 -10.56 26.03 30.99
C PHE A 116 -10.90 25.79 32.47
N GLU A 117 -11.59 24.68 32.76
CA GLU A 117 -11.88 24.31 34.16
C GLU A 117 -10.61 23.81 34.89
N LEU A 118 -9.75 23.03 34.21
CA LEU A 118 -8.50 22.56 34.80
C LEU A 118 -7.53 23.69 35.14
N ASP A 119 -7.43 24.76 34.36
CA ASP A 119 -6.57 25.91 34.64
C ASP A 119 -6.94 26.60 35.97
N LYS A 120 -8.21 26.54 36.35
CA LYS A 120 -8.69 27.03 37.66
C LYS A 120 -8.39 26.02 38.77
N LEU A 121 -8.61 24.72 38.50
CA LEU A 121 -8.42 23.65 39.48
C LEU A 121 -6.96 23.48 39.88
N ILE A 122 -6.03 23.56 38.94
CA ILE A 122 -4.57 23.46 39.18
C ILE A 122 -4.11 24.56 40.13
N LYS A 123 -4.58 25.80 39.92
CA LYS A 123 -4.27 26.95 40.83
C LYS A 123 -4.85 26.77 42.20
N ARG A 124 -6.07 26.21 42.30
CA ARG A 124 -6.81 26.04 43.52
C ARG A 124 -6.35 24.85 44.36
N ALA A 125 -5.95 23.76 43.69
CA ALA A 125 -5.60 22.50 44.33
C ALA A 125 -4.37 21.85 43.64
N PRO A 126 -3.19 22.48 43.74
CA PRO A 126 -1.97 22.03 43.07
C PRO A 126 -1.43 20.68 43.58
N ASN A 127 -1.92 20.19 44.71
CA ASN A 127 -1.53 18.91 45.29
C ASN A 127 -2.67 17.87 45.22
N ASN A 128 -3.57 17.97 44.24
CA ASN A 128 -4.64 17.00 44.07
C ASN A 128 -4.30 16.02 42.94
N PRO A 129 -4.20 14.70 43.19
CA PRO A 129 -3.77 13.71 42.19
C PRO A 129 -4.76 13.57 41.05
N ILE A 130 -6.08 13.76 41.27
CA ILE A 130 -7.11 13.67 40.23
C ILE A 130 -7.00 14.86 39.27
N VAL A 131 -6.66 16.05 39.76
CA VAL A 131 -6.45 17.24 38.91
C VAL A 131 -5.27 17.03 37.97
N HIS A 132 -4.14 16.54 38.47
CA HIS A 132 -2.98 16.19 37.62
C HIS A 132 -3.29 15.07 36.63
N TYR A 133 -3.98 14.02 37.07
CA TYR A 133 -4.44 12.97 36.17
C TYR A 133 -5.33 13.51 35.03
N ALA A 134 -6.31 14.37 35.39
CA ALA A 134 -7.20 14.98 34.40
C ALA A 134 -6.44 15.86 33.40
N GLN A 135 -5.45 16.65 33.87
CA GLN A 135 -4.60 17.47 32.99
C GLN A 135 -3.79 16.60 32.03
N GLY A 136 -3.14 15.57 32.55
CA GLY A 136 -2.42 14.62 31.71
C GLY A 136 -3.33 13.92 30.68
N TYR A 137 -4.56 13.59 31.08
CA TYR A 137 -5.54 12.98 30.21
C TYR A 137 -5.97 13.94 29.07
N VAL A 138 -6.19 15.23 29.34
CA VAL A 138 -6.48 16.25 28.33
C VAL A 138 -5.31 16.35 27.32
N TYR A 139 -4.07 16.40 27.80
CA TYR A 139 -2.90 16.38 26.89
C TYR A 139 -2.86 15.16 25.98
N MET A 140 -3.20 13.97 26.50
CA MET A 140 -3.25 12.73 25.71
C MET A 140 -4.36 12.73 24.65
N GLN A 141 -5.45 13.45 24.86
CA GLN A 141 -6.57 13.56 23.91
C GLN A 141 -6.38 14.67 22.88
N ARG A 142 -5.50 15.64 23.13
CA ARG A 142 -5.17 16.68 22.15
C ARG A 142 -4.37 16.07 21.00
N GLN A 143 -5.04 15.76 19.91
CA GLN A 143 -4.40 15.43 18.64
C GLN A 143 -4.45 16.68 17.76
N THR A 144 -3.30 17.17 17.34
CA THR A 144 -3.21 18.27 16.38
C THR A 144 -3.44 17.70 14.97
N ALA A 145 -4.49 18.15 14.33
CA ALA A 145 -4.97 17.62 13.04
C ALA A 145 -4.30 18.29 11.86
N SER A 146 -3.17 18.52 11.66
CA SER A 146 -2.52 19.09 10.44
C SER A 146 -1.34 20.01 10.71
N ASP A 147 -0.13 19.49 10.84
CA ASP A 147 1.05 20.29 10.54
C ASP A 147 2.28 19.42 10.33
N VAL A 148 3.24 19.92 9.56
CA VAL A 148 4.56 19.32 9.33
C VAL A 148 5.29 19.00 10.65
N ASP A 149 4.92 19.65 11.76
CA ASP A 149 5.40 19.44 13.13
C ASP A 149 4.54 18.44 13.96
N TYR A 150 3.63 17.69 13.33
CA TYR A 150 2.71 16.76 14.04
C TYR A 150 3.46 15.80 14.98
N ILE A 151 4.53 15.17 14.52
CA ILE A 151 5.31 14.20 15.33
C ILE A 151 5.95 14.90 16.53
N LYS A 152 6.55 16.08 16.34
CA LYS A 152 7.20 16.85 17.41
C LYS A 152 6.20 17.38 18.41
N THR A 153 5.07 17.93 17.93
CA THR A 153 3.99 18.46 18.77
C THR A 153 3.28 17.36 19.54
N THR A 154 2.96 16.23 18.90
CA THR A 154 2.35 15.07 19.54
C THR A 154 3.28 14.48 20.61
N ARG A 155 4.57 14.33 20.33
CA ARG A 155 5.56 13.88 21.30
C ARG A 155 5.69 14.84 22.48
N GLY A 156 5.63 16.15 22.22
CA GLY A 156 5.61 17.19 23.25
C GLY A 156 4.40 17.07 24.16
N LEU A 157 3.21 16.85 23.61
CA LEU A 157 1.97 16.64 24.39
C LEU A 157 2.02 15.36 25.23
N ILE A 158 2.53 14.26 24.68
CA ILE A 158 2.71 13.00 25.41
C ILE A 158 3.68 13.19 26.59
N ASN A 159 4.80 13.89 26.37
CA ASN A 159 5.75 14.19 27.46
C ASN A 159 5.12 15.10 28.54
N SER A 160 4.31 16.07 28.15
CA SER A 160 3.56 16.92 29.10
C SER A 160 2.55 16.08 29.89
N ALA A 161 1.85 15.16 29.25
CA ALA A 161 0.95 14.23 29.91
C ALA A 161 1.68 13.34 30.93
N LEU A 162 2.84 12.77 30.54
CA LEU A 162 3.68 11.95 31.43
C LEU A 162 4.09 12.74 32.68
N LYS A 163 4.49 14.02 32.53
CA LYS A 163 4.85 14.86 33.66
C LYS A 163 3.69 15.01 34.63
N GLU A 164 2.48 15.23 34.15
CA GLU A 164 1.29 15.35 34.97
C GLU A 164 0.92 14.02 35.65
N PHE A 165 0.99 12.92 34.96
CA PHE A 165 0.75 11.59 35.55
C PHE A 165 1.78 11.25 36.63
N VAL A 166 3.07 11.57 36.41
CA VAL A 166 4.11 11.46 37.46
C VAL A 166 3.77 12.29 38.66
N SER A 167 3.30 13.55 38.49
CA SER A 167 2.82 14.37 39.61
C SER A 167 1.68 13.68 40.37
N ALA A 168 0.70 13.12 39.65
CA ALA A 168 -0.42 12.40 40.27
C ALA A 168 0.04 11.22 41.14
N VAL A 169 0.96 10.36 40.63
CA VAL A 169 1.46 9.19 41.39
C VAL A 169 2.47 9.57 42.48
N THR A 170 3.10 10.72 42.39
CA THR A 170 3.96 11.26 43.44
C THR A 170 3.12 11.71 44.67
N ILE A 171 1.95 12.30 44.40
CA ILE A 171 1.00 12.72 45.43
C ILE A 171 0.28 11.49 46.02
N ASP A 172 -0.26 10.63 45.18
CA ASP A 172 -0.92 9.39 45.60
C ASP A 172 -0.30 8.17 44.90
N LYS A 173 0.57 7.47 45.62
CA LYS A 173 1.28 6.26 45.12
C LYS A 173 0.33 5.09 44.77
N ASN A 174 -0.92 5.14 45.18
CA ASN A 174 -1.92 4.10 44.89
C ASN A 174 -2.88 4.48 43.77
N TYR A 175 -2.61 5.58 43.07
CA TYR A 175 -3.46 6.04 41.97
C TYR A 175 -3.25 5.20 40.72
N TYR A 176 -3.81 3.99 40.69
CA TYR A 176 -3.62 2.99 39.64
C TYR A 176 -3.98 3.47 38.24
N GLN A 177 -4.99 4.36 38.09
CA GLN A 177 -5.37 4.93 36.81
C GLN A 177 -4.24 5.76 36.20
N ALA A 178 -3.51 6.52 37.04
CA ALA A 178 -2.38 7.31 36.54
C ALA A 178 -1.23 6.41 36.06
N TYR A 179 -0.91 5.31 36.77
CA TYR A 179 0.07 4.32 36.28
C TYR A 179 -0.34 3.72 34.93
N ASN A 180 -1.61 3.37 34.78
CA ASN A 180 -2.11 2.86 33.50
C ASN A 180 -2.02 3.93 32.40
N ALA A 181 -2.36 5.19 32.68
CA ALA A 181 -2.25 6.28 31.73
C ALA A 181 -0.79 6.58 31.35
N MET A 182 0.14 6.49 32.31
CA MET A 182 1.58 6.53 32.04
C MET A 182 2.00 5.41 31.10
N GLY A 183 1.54 4.18 31.35
CA GLY A 183 1.81 3.03 30.49
C GLY A 183 1.35 3.26 29.04
N VAL A 184 0.14 3.80 28.86
CA VAL A 184 -0.39 4.16 27.52
C VAL A 184 0.47 5.24 26.86
N ALA A 185 0.87 6.27 27.60
CA ALA A 185 1.73 7.34 27.08
C ALA A 185 3.12 6.82 26.69
N THR A 186 3.71 5.96 27.53
CA THR A 186 5.01 5.32 27.28
C THR A 186 4.96 4.38 26.08
N LEU A 187 3.85 3.63 25.91
CA LEU A 187 3.64 2.77 24.75
C LEU A 187 3.53 3.58 23.45
N LYS A 188 2.86 4.73 23.47
CA LYS A 188 2.81 5.65 22.31
C LYS A 188 4.18 6.23 21.95
N LEU A 189 5.12 6.31 22.89
CA LEU A 189 6.52 6.67 22.62
C LEU A 189 7.38 5.49 22.12
N GLY A 190 6.80 4.29 22.00
CA GLY A 190 7.47 3.09 21.50
C GLY A 190 8.10 2.19 22.58
N ASN A 191 8.09 2.58 23.86
CA ASN A 191 8.73 1.86 24.95
C ASN A 191 7.82 0.77 25.53
N LYS A 192 7.78 -0.39 24.89
CA LYS A 192 6.89 -1.51 25.24
C LYS A 192 7.16 -2.10 26.63
N ASN A 193 8.44 -2.27 26.99
CA ASN A 193 8.82 -2.89 28.26
C ASN A 193 8.44 -2.00 29.46
N ASP A 194 8.77 -0.73 29.39
CA ASP A 194 8.43 0.23 30.45
C ASP A 194 6.90 0.37 30.58
N ALA A 195 6.17 0.36 29.45
CA ALA A 195 4.71 0.38 29.48
C ALA A 195 4.13 -0.85 30.18
N LEU A 196 4.69 -2.05 29.93
CA LEU A 196 4.26 -3.29 30.55
C LEU A 196 4.50 -3.25 32.09
N GLU A 197 5.62 -2.71 32.54
CA GLU A 197 5.90 -2.53 33.98
C GLU A 197 4.89 -1.58 34.63
N LEU A 198 4.53 -0.50 33.96
CA LEU A 198 3.54 0.47 34.45
C LEU A 198 2.14 -0.14 34.55
N PHE A 199 1.71 -0.91 33.53
CA PHE A 199 0.43 -1.63 33.58
C PHE A 199 0.43 -2.69 34.70
N ASN A 200 1.52 -3.43 34.87
CA ASN A 200 1.66 -4.39 35.97
C ASN A 200 1.67 -3.70 37.33
N THR A 201 2.23 -2.49 37.44
CA THR A 201 2.16 -1.68 38.66
C THR A 201 0.72 -1.28 38.97
N ALA A 202 -0.05 -0.84 37.97
CA ALA A 202 -1.47 -0.57 38.13
C ALA A 202 -2.24 -1.82 38.60
N LEU A 203 -1.92 -3.01 38.06
CA LEU A 203 -2.54 -4.28 38.44
C LEU A 203 -2.11 -4.78 39.84
N LYS A 204 -0.90 -4.48 40.29
CA LYS A 204 -0.49 -4.76 41.69
C LYS A 204 -1.32 -3.95 42.69
N ILE A 205 -1.69 -2.72 42.35
CA ILE A 205 -2.51 -1.86 43.18
C ILE A 205 -3.98 -2.26 43.08
N ASN A 206 -4.50 -2.44 41.87
CA ASN A 206 -5.88 -2.87 41.61
C ASN A 206 -5.90 -4.08 40.64
N PRO A 207 -5.89 -5.33 41.16
CA PRO A 207 -5.90 -6.56 40.34
C PRO A 207 -7.15 -6.73 39.47
N GLY A 208 -8.23 -6.00 39.77
CA GLY A 208 -9.48 -6.01 39.00
C GLY A 208 -9.59 -4.91 37.94
N PHE A 209 -8.51 -4.19 37.68
CA PHE A 209 -8.55 -3.09 36.71
C PHE A 209 -8.54 -3.58 35.27
N ALA A 210 -9.73 -3.67 34.67
CA ALA A 210 -9.95 -4.24 33.33
C ALA A 210 -9.10 -3.56 32.24
N ASN A 211 -8.98 -2.23 32.26
CA ASN A 211 -8.22 -1.50 31.25
C ASN A 211 -6.73 -1.81 31.27
N ALA A 212 -6.14 -2.06 32.47
CA ALA A 212 -4.74 -2.45 32.54
C ALA A 212 -4.51 -3.88 32.05
N HIS A 213 -5.43 -4.82 32.31
CA HIS A 213 -5.38 -6.14 31.70
C HIS A 213 -5.47 -6.08 30.16
N ASP A 214 -6.36 -5.24 29.62
CA ASP A 214 -6.47 -5.03 28.19
C ASP A 214 -5.18 -4.46 27.58
N ASN A 215 -4.59 -3.45 28.21
CA ASN A 215 -3.32 -2.85 27.77
C ASN A 215 -2.13 -3.82 27.86
N VAL A 216 -2.07 -4.70 28.90
CA VAL A 216 -1.08 -5.79 28.95
C VAL A 216 -1.25 -6.71 27.76
N GLY A 217 -2.50 -7.11 27.43
CA GLY A 217 -2.79 -7.93 26.27
C GLY A 217 -2.33 -7.28 24.95
N VAL A 218 -2.51 -5.98 24.81
CA VAL A 218 -2.03 -5.22 23.64
C VAL A 218 -0.51 -5.30 23.52
N VAL A 219 0.24 -5.10 24.62
CA VAL A 219 1.71 -5.19 24.59
C VAL A 219 2.17 -6.62 24.27
N GLU A 220 1.53 -7.63 24.87
CA GLU A 220 1.84 -9.04 24.59
C GLU A 220 1.59 -9.38 23.12
N MET A 221 0.49 -8.87 22.54
CA MET A 221 0.20 -9.03 21.12
C MET A 221 1.23 -8.34 20.22
N MET A 222 1.73 -7.16 20.61
CA MET A 222 2.80 -6.44 19.90
C MET A 222 4.16 -7.17 20.00
N ASN A 223 4.36 -7.97 21.05
CA ASN A 223 5.55 -8.81 21.23
C ASN A 223 5.41 -10.18 20.54
N GLY A 224 4.26 -10.48 19.92
CA GLY A 224 4.00 -11.77 19.27
C GLY A 224 3.49 -12.86 20.23
N ASN A 225 3.31 -12.56 21.51
CA ASN A 225 2.88 -13.49 22.54
C ASN A 225 1.36 -13.66 22.54
N ILE A 226 0.82 -14.26 21.47
CA ILE A 226 -0.64 -14.30 21.20
C ILE A 226 -1.43 -14.97 22.32
N ASP A 227 -0.92 -16.04 22.92
CA ASP A 227 -1.62 -16.77 24.00
C ASP A 227 -1.61 -15.97 25.32
N ALA A 228 -0.55 -15.24 25.62
CA ALA A 228 -0.49 -14.34 26.78
C ALA A 228 -1.44 -13.14 26.59
N ALA A 229 -1.52 -12.62 25.36
CA ALA A 229 -2.47 -11.58 25.00
C ALA A 229 -3.92 -12.02 25.22
N GLU A 230 -4.29 -13.21 24.72
CA GLU A 230 -5.62 -13.78 24.94
C GLU A 230 -5.98 -13.86 26.41
N GLN A 231 -5.09 -14.45 27.23
CA GLN A 231 -5.32 -14.56 28.68
C GLN A 231 -5.55 -13.20 29.34
N SER A 232 -4.83 -12.18 28.90
CA SER A 232 -4.96 -10.83 29.43
C SER A 232 -6.28 -10.18 28.99
N PHE A 233 -6.70 -10.34 27.75
CA PHE A 233 -8.02 -9.88 27.27
C PHE A 233 -9.17 -10.62 27.95
N MET A 234 -9.04 -11.93 28.19
CA MET A 234 -10.05 -12.69 28.95
C MET A 234 -10.17 -12.17 30.40
N LYS A 235 -9.06 -11.80 31.06
CA LYS A 235 -9.11 -11.14 32.38
C LYS A 235 -9.80 -9.79 32.30
N ALA A 236 -9.49 -8.97 31.28
CA ALA A 236 -10.15 -7.70 31.06
C ALA A 236 -11.67 -7.87 30.92
N MET A 237 -12.13 -8.83 30.13
CA MET A 237 -13.55 -9.17 29.96
C MET A 237 -14.18 -9.71 31.26
N LYS A 238 -13.45 -10.48 32.05
CA LYS A 238 -13.94 -10.98 33.35
C LYS A 238 -14.27 -9.84 34.30
N TYR A 239 -13.43 -8.81 34.35
CA TYR A 239 -13.63 -7.67 35.25
C TYR A 239 -14.55 -6.58 34.69
N ASN A 240 -14.66 -6.49 33.35
CA ASN A 240 -15.61 -5.64 32.66
C ASN A 240 -16.22 -6.39 31.46
N THR A 241 -17.37 -7.04 31.67
CA THR A 241 -18.06 -7.83 30.66
C THR A 241 -18.61 -7.01 29.50
N HIS A 242 -18.73 -5.69 29.66
CA HIS A 242 -19.23 -4.75 28.65
C HIS A 242 -18.10 -3.90 28.05
N ASN A 243 -16.85 -4.35 28.11
CA ASN A 243 -15.73 -3.64 27.52
C ASN A 243 -15.63 -3.93 26.01
N PRO A 244 -16.06 -3.02 25.12
CA PRO A 244 -16.04 -3.27 23.67
C PRO A 244 -14.60 -3.38 23.14
N THR A 245 -13.62 -2.78 23.81
CA THR A 245 -12.21 -2.81 23.41
C THR A 245 -11.62 -4.21 23.58
N ALA A 246 -11.90 -4.87 24.71
CA ALA A 246 -11.41 -6.22 24.96
C ALA A 246 -12.00 -7.23 23.95
N TRP A 247 -13.28 -7.10 23.58
CA TRP A 247 -13.91 -7.89 22.53
C TRP A 247 -13.24 -7.64 21.15
N TYR A 248 -12.93 -6.38 20.83
CA TYR A 248 -12.23 -6.03 19.61
C TYR A 248 -10.80 -6.63 19.57
N HIS A 249 -10.06 -6.58 20.67
CA HIS A 249 -8.72 -7.17 20.75
C HIS A 249 -8.77 -8.71 20.67
N MET A 250 -9.79 -9.37 21.24
CA MET A 250 -10.02 -10.80 21.02
C MET A 250 -10.27 -11.12 19.55
N ALA A 251 -11.02 -10.27 18.82
CA ALA A 251 -11.16 -10.43 17.37
C ALA A 251 -9.81 -10.34 16.65
N GLN A 252 -8.93 -9.44 17.07
CA GLN A 252 -7.58 -9.34 16.50
C GLN A 252 -6.72 -10.58 16.80
N VAL A 253 -6.82 -11.17 17.99
CA VAL A 253 -6.16 -12.44 18.35
C VAL A 253 -6.59 -13.54 17.39
N GLU A 254 -7.90 -13.73 17.22
CA GLU A 254 -8.43 -14.77 16.33
C GLU A 254 -8.11 -14.49 14.85
N THR A 255 -8.02 -13.23 14.45
CA THR A 255 -7.58 -12.83 13.11
C THR A 255 -6.14 -13.26 12.85
N ARG A 256 -5.23 -13.07 13.82
CA ARG A 256 -3.83 -13.50 13.71
C ARG A 256 -3.66 -15.01 13.67
N ARG A 257 -4.58 -15.74 14.27
CA ARG A 257 -4.65 -17.22 14.21
C ARG A 257 -5.29 -17.73 12.91
N GLY A 258 -5.82 -16.86 12.06
CA GLY A 258 -6.56 -17.24 10.85
C GLY A 258 -8.00 -17.69 11.10
N ASN A 259 -8.51 -17.58 12.32
CA ASN A 259 -9.85 -18.01 12.72
C ASN A 259 -10.90 -16.92 12.41
N TYR A 260 -11.05 -16.55 11.14
CA TYR A 260 -11.85 -15.39 10.70
C TYR A 260 -13.32 -15.44 11.15
N SER A 261 -13.95 -16.61 11.19
CA SER A 261 -15.34 -16.75 11.66
C SER A 261 -15.49 -16.44 13.15
N LYS A 262 -14.55 -16.90 13.99
CA LYS A 262 -14.52 -16.54 15.42
C LYS A 262 -14.21 -15.06 15.61
N ALA A 263 -13.25 -14.53 14.87
CA ALA A 263 -12.91 -13.12 14.89
C ALA A 263 -14.14 -12.25 14.56
N LEU A 264 -14.94 -12.64 13.56
CA LEU A 264 -16.17 -11.94 13.19
C LEU A 264 -17.22 -11.97 14.32
N THR A 265 -17.33 -13.10 15.05
CA THR A 265 -18.20 -13.17 16.23
C THR A 265 -17.76 -12.18 17.31
N TRP A 266 -16.46 -12.13 17.63
CA TRP A 266 -15.93 -11.23 18.64
C TRP A 266 -16.09 -9.75 18.26
N VAL A 267 -15.80 -9.37 17.01
CA VAL A 267 -15.97 -7.99 16.57
C VAL A 267 -17.44 -7.56 16.53
N ASN A 268 -18.36 -8.49 16.23
CA ASN A 268 -19.80 -8.22 16.30
C ASN A 268 -20.26 -7.97 17.75
N HIS A 269 -19.72 -8.69 18.74
CA HIS A 269 -19.97 -8.40 20.15
C HIS A 269 -19.46 -7.00 20.53
N SER A 270 -18.24 -6.63 20.08
CA SER A 270 -17.72 -5.28 20.28
C SER A 270 -18.65 -4.21 19.71
N LEU A 271 -19.14 -4.41 18.48
CA LEU A 271 -20.04 -3.50 17.78
C LEU A 271 -21.46 -3.48 18.36
N HIS A 272 -21.90 -4.57 19.01
CA HIS A 272 -23.17 -4.58 19.73
C HIS A 272 -23.16 -3.63 20.94
N VAL A 273 -22.03 -3.59 21.65
CA VAL A 273 -21.84 -2.68 22.79
C VAL A 273 -21.52 -1.25 22.33
N ASN A 274 -20.67 -1.10 21.31
CA ASN A 274 -20.31 0.20 20.75
C ASN A 274 -20.45 0.18 19.21
N PRO A 275 -21.65 0.47 18.66
CA PRO A 275 -21.89 0.49 17.22
C PRO A 275 -21.05 1.52 16.45
N ASN A 276 -20.57 2.55 17.15
CA ASN A 276 -19.81 3.67 16.58
C ASN A 276 -18.31 3.49 16.80
N SER A 277 -17.80 2.27 16.73
CA SER A 277 -16.35 2.00 16.77
C SER A 277 -15.77 1.87 15.36
N SER A 278 -15.16 2.94 14.83
CA SER A 278 -14.51 2.90 13.51
C SER A 278 -13.43 1.82 13.41
N PRO A 279 -12.57 1.56 14.44
CA PRO A 279 -11.63 0.43 14.38
C PRO A 279 -12.32 -0.94 14.27
N ALA A 280 -13.40 -1.17 15.03
CA ALA A 280 -14.13 -2.43 14.99
C ALA A 280 -14.88 -2.62 13.66
N LEU A 281 -15.49 -1.56 13.11
CA LEU A 281 -16.12 -1.57 11.79
C LEU A 281 -15.09 -1.83 10.68
N THR A 282 -13.89 -1.27 10.81
CA THR A 282 -12.79 -1.51 9.86
C THR A 282 -12.36 -2.99 9.90
N LEU A 283 -12.11 -3.53 11.08
CA LEU A 283 -11.75 -4.95 11.25
C LEU A 283 -12.87 -5.87 10.75
N GLN A 284 -14.14 -5.53 11.01
CA GLN A 284 -15.28 -6.29 10.48
C GLN A 284 -15.26 -6.34 8.94
N GLY A 285 -14.98 -5.22 8.29
CA GLY A 285 -14.82 -5.15 6.83
C GLY A 285 -13.67 -6.02 6.32
N GLU A 286 -12.51 -5.96 6.98
CA GLU A 286 -11.35 -6.79 6.66
C GLU A 286 -11.65 -8.29 6.80
N LEU A 287 -12.37 -8.68 7.85
CA LEU A 287 -12.80 -10.06 8.07
C LEU A 287 -13.79 -10.55 7.00
N TYR A 288 -14.71 -9.69 6.57
CA TYR A 288 -15.60 -10.01 5.45
C TYR A 288 -14.84 -10.20 4.14
N LEU A 289 -13.79 -9.41 3.88
CA LEU A 289 -12.92 -9.62 2.72
C LEU A 289 -12.21 -10.98 2.77
N LYS A 290 -11.69 -11.36 3.95
CA LYS A 290 -11.07 -12.69 4.13
C LYS A 290 -12.04 -13.86 3.93
N GLN A 291 -13.35 -13.62 4.06
CA GLN A 291 -14.41 -14.58 3.78
C GLN A 291 -15.00 -14.45 2.36
N GLY A 292 -14.44 -13.61 1.50
CA GLY A 292 -14.95 -13.37 0.15
C GLY A 292 -16.22 -12.52 0.07
N ASN A 293 -16.74 -12.02 1.20
CA ASN A 293 -17.96 -11.21 1.22
C ASN A 293 -17.67 -9.72 1.03
N GLN A 294 -17.36 -9.37 -0.22
CA GLN A 294 -16.97 -8.02 -0.61
C GLN A 294 -18.07 -6.97 -0.37
N ALA A 295 -19.35 -7.35 -0.55
CA ALA A 295 -20.47 -6.42 -0.35
C ALA A 295 -20.63 -6.01 1.14
N ALA A 296 -20.52 -6.98 2.06
CA ALA A 296 -20.54 -6.71 3.49
C ALA A 296 -19.32 -5.89 3.93
N ALA A 297 -18.15 -6.16 3.36
CA ALA A 297 -16.92 -5.39 3.62
C ALA A 297 -17.09 -3.91 3.26
N ILE A 298 -17.57 -3.60 2.04
CA ILE A 298 -17.82 -2.22 1.60
C ILE A 298 -18.77 -1.49 2.55
N ASN A 299 -19.86 -2.17 2.99
CA ASN A 299 -20.81 -1.57 3.93
C ASN A 299 -20.14 -1.23 5.27
N SER A 300 -19.33 -2.15 5.82
CA SER A 300 -18.61 -1.93 7.08
C SER A 300 -17.60 -0.79 6.97
N PHE A 301 -16.83 -0.70 5.88
CA PHE A 301 -15.88 0.40 5.65
C PHE A 301 -16.58 1.75 5.48
N LYS A 302 -17.69 1.82 4.73
CA LYS A 302 -18.49 3.05 4.59
C LYS A 302 -19.04 3.52 5.93
N LYS A 303 -19.52 2.61 6.78
CA LYS A 303 -19.93 2.95 8.15
C LYS A 303 -18.74 3.49 8.97
N ALA A 304 -17.56 2.86 8.85
CA ALA A 304 -16.36 3.30 9.55
C ALA A 304 -15.94 4.73 9.15
N GLN A 305 -16.08 5.10 7.87
CA GLN A 305 -15.85 6.46 7.36
C GLN A 305 -16.83 7.48 7.94
N ILE A 306 -18.13 7.11 8.04
CA ILE A 306 -19.16 8.00 8.62
C ILE A 306 -18.88 8.26 10.10
N VAL A 307 -18.50 7.20 10.84
CA VAL A 307 -18.25 7.29 12.29
C VAL A 307 -17.01 8.13 12.61
N LYS A 308 -15.94 7.94 11.82
CA LYS A 308 -14.66 8.63 12.02
C LYS A 308 -14.04 8.97 10.68
N PRO A 309 -14.41 10.11 10.07
CA PRO A 309 -13.95 10.51 8.74
C PRO A 309 -12.42 10.68 8.64
N GLU A 310 -11.75 11.00 9.75
CA GLU A 310 -10.28 11.13 9.80
C GLU A 310 -9.52 9.81 9.90
N ASN A 311 -10.20 8.67 9.96
CA ASN A 311 -9.56 7.36 9.89
C ASN A 311 -9.28 6.97 8.43
N ILE A 312 -8.00 7.00 8.02
CA ILE A 312 -7.61 6.71 6.63
C ILE A 312 -7.78 5.24 6.24
N ARG A 313 -7.73 4.29 7.19
CA ARG A 313 -7.72 2.85 6.92
C ARG A 313 -8.95 2.33 6.14
N PRO A 314 -10.19 2.75 6.45
CA PRO A 314 -11.35 2.38 5.63
C PRO A 314 -11.27 2.87 4.18
N TYR A 315 -10.68 4.06 3.94
CA TYR A 315 -10.49 4.59 2.60
C TYR A 315 -9.48 3.76 1.81
N MET A 316 -8.36 3.41 2.44
CA MET A 316 -7.34 2.55 1.84
C MET A 316 -7.89 1.17 1.46
N ASN A 317 -8.67 0.55 2.35
CA ASN A 317 -9.31 -0.74 2.10
C ASN A 317 -10.36 -0.66 0.96
N LEU A 318 -11.16 0.41 0.90
CA LEU A 318 -12.08 0.64 -0.20
C LEU A 318 -11.36 0.88 -1.52
N ALA A 319 -10.28 1.65 -1.52
CA ALA A 319 -9.44 1.84 -2.70
C ALA A 319 -8.95 0.49 -3.24
N THR A 320 -8.46 -0.39 -2.36
CA THR A 320 -8.04 -1.75 -2.74
C THR A 320 -9.19 -2.56 -3.38
N ILE A 321 -10.40 -2.48 -2.85
CA ILE A 321 -11.55 -3.17 -3.43
C ILE A 321 -11.87 -2.62 -4.82
N TYR A 322 -11.85 -1.29 -4.99
CA TYR A 322 -12.17 -0.66 -6.27
C TYR A 322 -11.07 -0.88 -7.31
N GLU A 323 -9.80 -0.87 -6.92
CA GLU A 323 -8.69 -1.28 -7.79
C GLU A 323 -8.88 -2.72 -8.28
N ASN A 324 -9.19 -3.67 -7.38
CA ASN A 324 -9.46 -5.07 -7.74
C ASN A 324 -10.65 -5.24 -8.70
N ARG A 325 -11.56 -4.27 -8.75
CA ARG A 325 -12.69 -4.24 -9.69
C ARG A 325 -12.39 -3.47 -10.98
N ALA A 326 -11.20 -2.93 -11.10
CA ALA A 326 -10.83 -1.96 -12.14
C ALA A 326 -11.74 -0.71 -12.17
N ASP A 327 -12.30 -0.33 -11.02
CA ASP A 327 -13.08 0.89 -10.81
C ASP A 327 -12.14 2.05 -10.41
N GLU A 328 -11.28 2.49 -11.36
CA GLU A 328 -10.22 3.47 -11.11
C GLU A 328 -10.73 4.78 -10.51
N GLU A 329 -11.88 5.26 -10.97
CA GLU A 329 -12.44 6.53 -10.53
C GLU A 329 -12.75 6.49 -9.02
N PHE A 330 -13.44 5.42 -8.57
CA PHE A 330 -13.74 5.24 -7.15
C PHE A 330 -12.49 4.98 -6.30
N ALA A 331 -11.54 4.20 -6.81
CA ALA A 331 -10.27 3.99 -6.12
C ALA A 331 -9.51 5.31 -5.93
N MET A 332 -9.40 6.11 -6.99
CA MET A 332 -8.75 7.43 -6.96
C MET A 332 -9.42 8.39 -5.99
N GLU A 333 -10.76 8.40 -5.92
CA GLU A 333 -11.52 9.22 -4.96
C GLU A 333 -11.16 8.86 -3.52
N GLN A 334 -11.13 7.56 -3.19
CA GLN A 334 -10.78 7.10 -1.85
C GLN A 334 -9.34 7.47 -1.47
N LEU A 335 -8.38 7.27 -2.39
CA LEU A 335 -6.99 7.63 -2.16
C LEU A 335 -6.78 9.14 -2.00
N LYS A 336 -7.44 9.97 -2.81
CA LYS A 336 -7.39 11.43 -2.67
C LYS A 336 -8.00 11.88 -1.34
N THR A 337 -9.08 11.25 -0.89
CA THR A 337 -9.66 11.54 0.43
C THR A 337 -8.68 11.17 1.55
N SER A 338 -7.99 10.03 1.42
CA SER A 338 -6.92 9.65 2.35
C SER A 338 -5.81 10.70 2.41
N LEU A 339 -5.39 11.26 1.27
CA LEU A 339 -4.39 12.34 1.20
C LEU A 339 -4.91 13.68 1.72
N ALA A 340 -6.20 13.97 1.60
CA ALA A 340 -6.80 15.16 2.22
C ALA A 340 -6.73 15.10 3.75
N ILE A 341 -6.80 13.88 4.32
CA ILE A 341 -6.66 13.64 5.76
C ILE A 341 -5.18 13.63 6.18
N ASN A 342 -4.34 12.91 5.43
CA ASN A 342 -2.91 12.82 5.66
C ASN A 342 -2.14 13.03 4.34
N PRO A 343 -1.73 14.27 4.02
CA PRO A 343 -1.02 14.60 2.78
C PRO A 343 0.31 13.84 2.57
N ASN A 344 0.93 13.41 3.66
CA ASN A 344 2.21 12.69 3.64
C ASN A 344 2.04 11.16 3.69
N ASN A 345 0.83 10.64 3.42
CA ASN A 345 0.64 9.20 3.34
C ASN A 345 1.35 8.64 2.09
N SER A 346 2.49 7.98 2.31
CA SER A 346 3.34 7.47 1.23
C SER A 346 2.64 6.39 0.40
N GLU A 347 1.87 5.51 1.03
CA GLU A 347 1.12 4.47 0.33
C GLU A 347 0.07 5.05 -0.63
N SER A 348 -0.71 6.05 -0.19
CA SER A 348 -1.69 6.72 -1.06
C SER A 348 -1.04 7.47 -2.21
N ASN A 349 0.09 8.18 -1.95
CA ASN A 349 0.84 8.86 -2.99
C ASN A 349 1.38 7.86 -4.02
N LEU A 350 1.97 6.75 -3.57
CA LEU A 350 2.53 5.71 -4.43
C LEU A 350 1.44 5.05 -5.30
N ARG A 351 0.30 4.69 -4.71
CA ARG A 351 -0.81 4.07 -5.44
C ARG A 351 -1.40 5.00 -6.49
N ILE A 352 -1.59 6.28 -6.17
CA ILE A 352 -2.04 7.27 -7.17
C ILE A 352 -1.01 7.43 -8.28
N ALA A 353 0.29 7.47 -7.96
CA ALA A 353 1.36 7.58 -8.93
C ALA A 353 1.35 6.37 -9.89
N ASN A 354 1.24 5.16 -9.34
CA ASN A 354 1.15 3.93 -10.14
C ASN A 354 -0.08 3.94 -11.07
N MET A 355 -1.27 4.31 -10.54
CA MET A 355 -2.48 4.43 -11.36
C MET A 355 -2.32 5.49 -12.47
N ALA A 356 -1.68 6.61 -12.18
CA ALA A 356 -1.41 7.66 -13.17
C ALA A 356 -0.44 7.17 -14.26
N LEU A 357 0.60 6.41 -13.91
CA LEU A 357 1.53 5.80 -14.85
C LEU A 357 0.78 4.83 -15.78
N HIS A 358 -0.04 3.92 -15.22
CA HIS A 358 -0.81 2.96 -16.01
C HIS A 358 -1.81 3.63 -16.96
N THR A 359 -2.41 4.73 -16.55
CA THR A 359 -3.33 5.52 -17.40
C THR A 359 -2.61 6.52 -18.30
N ARG A 360 -1.28 6.45 -18.38
CA ARG A 360 -0.40 7.33 -19.18
C ARG A 360 -0.54 8.82 -18.85
N LYS A 361 -0.99 9.15 -17.64
CA LYS A 361 -1.01 10.51 -17.09
C LYS A 361 0.36 10.84 -16.49
N TYR A 362 1.38 10.88 -17.33
CA TYR A 362 2.79 10.92 -16.92
C TYR A 362 3.10 12.11 -16.00
N ASP A 363 2.62 13.31 -16.32
CA ASP A 363 2.86 14.50 -15.48
C ASP A 363 2.31 14.31 -14.06
N GLN A 364 1.13 13.67 -13.93
CA GLN A 364 0.55 13.35 -12.63
C GLN A 364 1.34 12.28 -11.91
N ALA A 365 1.80 11.24 -12.61
CA ALA A 365 2.64 10.19 -12.02
C ALA A 365 3.94 10.79 -11.46
N LEU A 366 4.63 11.62 -12.25
CA LEU A 366 5.86 12.30 -11.83
C LEU A 366 5.66 13.17 -10.59
N ASP A 367 4.53 13.95 -10.52
CA ASP A 367 4.22 14.79 -9.37
C ASP A 367 4.09 13.98 -8.07
N TYR A 368 3.40 12.84 -8.10
CA TYR A 368 3.21 12.01 -6.92
C TYR A 368 4.46 11.20 -6.56
N TYR A 369 5.20 10.64 -7.52
CA TYR A 369 6.47 9.96 -7.22
C TYR A 369 7.51 10.92 -6.65
N THR A 370 7.62 12.14 -7.21
CA THR A 370 8.59 13.13 -6.73
C THR A 370 8.36 13.54 -5.27
N LYS A 371 7.11 13.54 -4.79
CA LYS A 371 6.79 13.78 -3.38
C LYS A 371 7.32 12.71 -2.44
N LEU A 372 7.57 11.50 -2.96
CA LEU A 372 8.05 10.35 -2.20
C LEU A 372 9.57 10.21 -2.22
N VAL A 373 10.24 10.96 -3.10
CA VAL A 373 11.70 10.93 -3.28
C VAL A 373 12.28 12.21 -2.71
N GLY A 374 12.74 12.19 -1.46
CA GLY A 374 13.39 13.33 -0.79
C GLY A 374 14.79 12.97 -0.32
N ASP A 375 15.57 13.99 0.13
CA ASP A 375 16.96 13.80 0.56
C ASP A 375 17.11 12.87 1.78
N GLU A 376 16.05 12.69 2.59
CA GLU A 376 16.08 11.88 3.82
C GLU A 376 15.23 10.60 3.75
N THR A 377 14.29 10.50 2.79
CA THR A 377 13.40 9.34 2.63
C THR A 377 13.60 8.72 1.26
N TYR A 378 14.29 7.58 1.22
CA TYR A 378 14.39 6.77 0.01
C TYR A 378 13.21 5.81 -0.03
N ASN A 379 12.35 6.00 -1.02
CA ASN A 379 11.31 5.05 -1.38
C ASN A 379 11.72 4.44 -2.72
N ASP A 380 12.23 3.21 -2.68
CA ASP A 380 12.76 2.52 -3.86
C ASP A 380 11.67 2.33 -4.92
N ASP A 381 10.43 2.00 -4.52
CA ASP A 381 9.28 1.89 -5.43
C ASP A 381 8.99 3.20 -6.17
N ALA A 382 9.11 4.34 -5.48
CA ALA A 382 8.90 5.65 -6.11
C ALA A 382 10.04 6.01 -7.07
N ILE A 383 11.28 5.64 -6.76
CA ILE A 383 12.44 5.84 -7.62
C ILE A 383 12.30 4.99 -8.90
N ILE A 384 11.93 3.73 -8.75
CA ILE A 384 11.63 2.82 -9.87
C ILE A 384 10.46 3.35 -10.69
N GLY A 385 9.40 3.83 -10.03
CA GLY A 385 8.23 4.46 -10.67
C GLY A 385 8.58 5.68 -11.50
N LEU A 386 9.44 6.57 -10.98
CA LEU A 386 9.97 7.72 -11.74
C LEU A 386 10.70 7.27 -13.01
N ALA A 387 11.60 6.29 -12.88
CA ALA A 387 12.36 5.77 -14.00
C ALA A 387 11.46 5.15 -15.08
N ASN A 388 10.51 4.34 -14.65
CA ASN A 388 9.54 3.72 -15.56
C ASN A 388 8.65 4.78 -16.24
N THR A 389 8.25 5.84 -15.51
CA THR A 389 7.45 6.93 -16.07
C THR A 389 8.20 7.66 -17.18
N TYR A 390 9.47 8.02 -16.96
CA TYR A 390 10.28 8.64 -18.00
C TYR A 390 10.53 7.72 -19.20
N TYR A 391 10.74 6.43 -18.94
CA TYR A 391 10.95 5.44 -19.99
C TYR A 391 9.69 5.25 -20.88
N GLU A 392 8.51 5.08 -20.28
CA GLU A 392 7.25 4.93 -21.03
C GLU A 392 6.88 6.23 -21.75
N MET A 393 7.08 7.40 -21.12
CA MET A 393 6.87 8.70 -21.76
C MET A 393 7.76 8.89 -22.99
N ALA A 394 9.03 8.46 -22.93
CA ALA A 394 9.95 8.51 -24.06
C ALA A 394 9.51 7.58 -25.19
N LYS A 395 9.10 6.38 -24.85
CA LYS A 395 8.60 5.37 -25.79
C LYS A 395 7.35 5.84 -26.54
N ASP A 396 6.40 6.51 -25.85
CA ASP A 396 5.17 7.04 -26.46
C ASP A 396 5.43 8.25 -27.38
N ARG A 397 6.38 9.10 -27.04
CA ARG A 397 6.71 10.30 -27.86
C ARG A 397 7.65 10.01 -29.01
N GLY A 398 8.18 8.79 -29.11
CA GLY A 398 9.21 8.41 -30.05
C GLY A 398 10.60 8.93 -29.66
N GLU A 399 11.64 8.10 -29.83
CA GLU A 399 13.02 8.36 -29.37
C GLU A 399 13.64 9.68 -29.91
N ASN A 400 13.04 10.31 -30.92
CA ASN A 400 13.58 11.50 -31.59
C ASN A 400 13.06 12.85 -31.05
N ASN A 401 12.19 12.89 -30.03
CA ASN A 401 11.53 14.12 -29.58
C ASN A 401 12.06 14.71 -28.26
N GLY A 402 13.38 14.76 -28.07
CA GLY A 402 13.98 15.73 -27.14
C GLY A 402 13.87 15.44 -25.63
N ILE A 403 13.40 14.25 -25.20
CA ILE A 403 13.36 13.86 -23.78
C ILE A 403 14.78 13.60 -23.25
N THR A 404 15.70 13.22 -24.14
CA THR A 404 17.08 12.86 -23.82
C THR A 404 17.94 14.00 -23.22
N THR A 405 17.43 15.21 -23.20
CA THR A 405 18.11 16.38 -22.62
C THR A 405 17.43 16.93 -21.36
N ASN A 406 16.39 16.25 -20.86
CA ASN A 406 15.64 16.74 -19.71
C ASN A 406 16.45 16.53 -18.41
N ARG A 407 16.73 17.64 -17.70
CA ARG A 407 17.40 17.64 -16.39
C ARG A 407 16.79 16.65 -15.40
N GLU A 408 15.49 16.42 -15.48
CA GLU A 408 14.72 15.55 -14.59
C GLU A 408 15.05 14.07 -14.79
N VAL A 409 15.34 13.63 -16.03
CA VAL A 409 15.79 12.24 -16.31
C VAL A 409 17.16 11.98 -15.67
N TYR A 410 18.07 12.96 -15.74
CA TYR A 410 19.37 12.85 -15.06
C TYR A 410 19.24 12.85 -13.54
N LEU A 411 18.27 13.60 -13.00
CA LEU A 411 17.99 13.60 -11.56
C LEU A 411 17.44 12.22 -11.11
N ALA A 412 16.51 11.64 -11.86
CA ALA A 412 16.01 10.30 -11.60
C ALA A 412 17.15 9.25 -11.66
N TYR A 413 18.06 9.40 -12.61
CA TYR A 413 19.24 8.55 -12.71
C TYR A 413 20.17 8.68 -11.50
N ASP A 414 20.35 9.89 -10.96
CA ASP A 414 21.12 10.14 -9.73
C ASP A 414 20.45 9.49 -8.49
N TYR A 415 19.14 9.59 -8.38
CA TYR A 415 18.39 8.91 -7.31
C TYR A 415 18.57 7.39 -7.36
N ILE A 416 18.49 6.77 -8.54
CA ILE A 416 18.71 5.33 -8.70
C ILE A 416 20.13 4.94 -8.30
N ASN A 417 21.15 5.69 -8.69
CA ASN A 417 22.53 5.39 -8.28
C ASN A 417 22.67 5.41 -6.75
N LYS A 418 22.10 6.42 -6.08
CA LYS A 418 22.10 6.50 -4.61
C LYS A 418 21.33 5.35 -3.96
N ALA A 419 20.23 4.89 -4.57
CA ALA A 419 19.47 3.73 -4.08
C ALA A 419 20.28 2.43 -4.23
N ILE A 420 20.95 2.22 -5.37
CA ILE A 420 21.83 1.06 -5.60
C ILE A 420 23.03 1.05 -4.64
N GLU A 421 23.58 2.21 -4.26
CA GLU A 421 24.64 2.28 -3.24
C GLU A 421 24.18 1.72 -1.88
N LYS A 422 22.87 1.80 -1.56
CA LYS A 422 22.30 1.29 -0.33
C LYS A 422 21.83 -0.16 -0.44
N CYS A 423 21.28 -0.53 -1.59
CA CYS A 423 20.72 -1.84 -1.90
C CYS A 423 21.33 -2.38 -3.21
N PRO A 424 22.63 -2.74 -3.22
CA PRO A 424 23.33 -3.13 -4.45
C PRO A 424 22.85 -4.46 -5.05
N GLU A 425 22.14 -5.26 -4.29
CA GLU A 425 21.55 -6.54 -4.74
C GLU A 425 20.15 -6.41 -5.36
N ASP A 426 19.55 -5.23 -5.34
CA ASP A 426 18.20 -5.02 -5.88
C ASP A 426 18.21 -4.98 -7.41
N LEU A 427 17.67 -6.03 -8.02
CA LEU A 427 17.64 -6.19 -9.48
C LEU A 427 16.66 -5.22 -10.16
N GLU A 428 15.59 -4.79 -9.47
CA GLU A 428 14.62 -3.83 -10.02
C GLU A 428 15.25 -2.44 -10.16
N LEU A 429 16.08 -2.01 -9.20
CA LEU A 429 16.86 -0.78 -9.31
C LEU A 429 17.86 -0.86 -10.48
N HIS A 430 18.51 -2.01 -10.69
CA HIS A 430 19.39 -2.20 -11.84
C HIS A 430 18.62 -2.18 -13.17
N LEU A 431 17.42 -2.75 -13.22
CA LEU A 431 16.53 -2.67 -14.39
C LEU A 431 16.11 -1.21 -14.68
N ALA A 432 15.70 -0.48 -13.64
CA ALA A 432 15.34 0.93 -13.75
C ALA A 432 16.54 1.78 -14.24
N LYS A 433 17.74 1.52 -13.72
CA LYS A 433 18.99 2.15 -14.17
C LYS A 433 19.26 1.85 -15.64
N LEU A 434 19.09 0.61 -16.09
CA LEU A 434 19.25 0.21 -17.48
C LEU A 434 18.29 0.98 -18.40
N LYS A 435 17.01 1.07 -18.01
CA LYS A 435 15.99 1.80 -18.76
C LYS A 435 16.35 3.28 -18.92
N LEU A 436 16.76 3.95 -17.83
CA LEU A 436 17.18 5.36 -17.87
C LEU A 436 18.51 5.58 -18.60
N ALA A 437 19.51 4.71 -18.41
CA ALA A 437 20.80 4.81 -19.10
C ALA A 437 20.62 4.77 -20.63
N ARG A 438 19.65 4.00 -21.11
CA ARG A 438 19.28 3.98 -22.52
C ARG A 438 18.71 5.33 -22.98
N LEU A 439 17.85 5.98 -22.19
CA LEU A 439 17.25 7.28 -22.53
C LEU A 439 18.29 8.41 -22.61
N VAL A 440 19.31 8.36 -21.78
CA VAL A 440 20.41 9.35 -21.78
C VAL A 440 21.58 8.96 -22.69
N HIS A 441 21.40 7.94 -23.56
CA HIS A 441 22.40 7.44 -24.50
C HIS A 441 23.73 7.00 -23.85
N GLN A 442 23.67 6.50 -22.63
CA GLN A 442 24.85 5.97 -21.91
C GLN A 442 24.94 4.44 -22.10
N GLU A 443 25.23 4.00 -23.32
CA GLU A 443 25.34 2.58 -23.70
C GLU A 443 26.25 1.72 -22.78
N PRO A 444 27.43 2.20 -22.31
CA PRO A 444 28.24 1.41 -21.39
C PRO A 444 27.48 1.07 -20.10
N LEU A 445 26.78 2.03 -19.51
CA LEU A 445 26.05 1.84 -18.24
C LEU A 445 24.82 0.93 -18.41
N SER A 446 24.15 0.99 -19.56
CA SER A 446 23.07 0.05 -19.90
C SER A 446 23.59 -1.39 -19.98
N ARG A 447 24.77 -1.56 -20.57
CA ARG A 447 25.42 -2.87 -20.70
C ARG A 447 25.87 -3.41 -19.35
N ASP A 448 26.41 -2.58 -18.48
CA ASP A 448 26.85 -2.97 -17.13
C ASP A 448 25.67 -3.41 -16.29
N SER A 449 24.56 -2.67 -16.32
CA SER A 449 23.33 -3.03 -15.60
C SER A 449 22.73 -4.36 -16.13
N LEU A 450 22.72 -4.58 -17.47
CA LEU A 450 22.31 -5.85 -18.02
C LEU A 450 23.22 -7.00 -17.58
N ASN A 451 24.54 -6.80 -17.65
CA ASN A 451 25.49 -7.83 -17.24
C ASN A 451 25.27 -8.20 -15.76
N TYR A 452 25.04 -7.21 -14.91
CA TYR A 452 24.75 -7.44 -13.52
C TYR A 452 23.46 -8.27 -13.35
N ILE A 453 22.35 -7.86 -13.97
CA ILE A 453 21.07 -8.60 -13.93
C ILE A 453 21.25 -10.04 -14.40
N VAL A 454 21.93 -10.25 -15.55
CA VAL A 454 22.13 -11.58 -16.11
C VAL A 454 22.95 -12.50 -15.22
N GLN A 455 23.95 -11.95 -14.52
CA GLN A 455 24.83 -12.70 -13.63
C GLN A 455 24.24 -12.96 -12.25
N SER A 456 23.46 -12.00 -11.72
CA SER A 456 22.95 -12.03 -10.36
C SER A 456 21.54 -12.59 -10.24
N ALA A 457 20.73 -12.52 -11.32
CA ALA A 457 19.37 -13.06 -11.31
C ALA A 457 19.37 -14.57 -11.10
N GLY A 458 18.60 -15.00 -10.11
CA GLY A 458 18.39 -16.41 -9.79
C GLY A 458 17.45 -17.13 -10.77
N ASN A 459 17.07 -18.35 -10.40
CA ASN A 459 16.12 -19.18 -11.15
C ASN A 459 14.75 -19.18 -10.44
N ASN A 460 14.15 -18.02 -10.27
CA ASN A 460 12.80 -17.85 -9.75
C ASN A 460 11.97 -16.98 -10.72
N LEU A 461 10.68 -16.87 -10.45
CA LEU A 461 9.75 -16.12 -11.30
C LEU A 461 10.15 -14.65 -11.46
N MET A 462 10.36 -13.94 -10.34
CA MET A 462 10.64 -12.51 -10.34
C MET A 462 11.93 -12.17 -11.07
N ASP A 463 13.02 -12.87 -10.75
CA ASP A 463 14.33 -12.66 -11.40
C ASP A 463 14.28 -12.95 -12.88
N SER A 464 13.50 -13.98 -13.29
CA SER A 464 13.30 -14.30 -14.72
C SER A 464 12.51 -13.19 -15.43
N VAL A 465 11.52 -12.58 -14.77
CA VAL A 465 10.77 -11.45 -15.32
C VAL A 465 11.69 -10.24 -15.50
N ILE A 466 12.45 -9.85 -14.48
CA ILE A 466 13.41 -8.73 -14.53
C ILE A 466 14.42 -8.94 -15.67
N LYS A 467 14.97 -10.14 -15.79
CA LYS A 467 15.92 -10.50 -16.86
C LYS A 467 15.29 -10.42 -18.24
N GLY A 468 14.04 -10.88 -18.39
CA GLY A 468 13.29 -10.79 -19.65
C GLY A 468 13.02 -9.33 -20.04
N GLU A 469 12.59 -8.49 -19.11
CA GLU A 469 12.40 -7.05 -19.34
C GLU A 469 13.72 -6.34 -19.69
N ALA A 470 14.81 -6.68 -19.04
CA ALA A 470 16.13 -6.13 -19.35
C ALA A 470 16.54 -6.46 -20.80
N TYR A 471 16.28 -7.68 -21.27
CA TYR A 471 16.50 -8.05 -22.66
C TYR A 471 15.60 -7.28 -23.63
N LEU A 472 14.30 -7.09 -23.31
CA LEU A 472 13.39 -6.28 -24.12
C LEU A 472 13.87 -4.82 -24.19
N ALA A 473 14.25 -4.24 -23.07
CA ALA A 473 14.75 -2.87 -23.01
C ALA A 473 15.95 -2.64 -23.95
N LEU A 474 16.76 -3.65 -24.19
CA LEU A 474 17.90 -3.61 -25.13
C LEU A 474 17.58 -4.13 -26.54
N GLY A 475 16.31 -4.42 -26.85
CA GLY A 475 15.89 -4.95 -28.16
C GLY A 475 16.34 -6.39 -28.43
N ARG A 476 16.73 -7.15 -27.38
CA ARG A 476 17.11 -8.57 -27.46
C ARG A 476 15.89 -9.48 -27.33
N GLU A 477 14.95 -9.35 -28.24
CA GLU A 477 13.61 -9.96 -28.16
C GLU A 477 13.66 -11.51 -28.05
N LYS A 478 14.58 -12.18 -28.76
CA LYS A 478 14.71 -13.63 -28.69
C LYS A 478 15.12 -14.13 -27.32
N ASP A 479 16.05 -13.43 -26.69
CA ASP A 479 16.53 -13.79 -25.36
C ASP A 479 15.44 -13.51 -24.32
N ALA A 480 14.67 -12.44 -24.50
CA ALA A 480 13.53 -12.10 -23.66
C ALA A 480 12.45 -13.19 -23.73
N VAL A 481 12.02 -13.58 -24.94
CA VAL A 481 10.99 -14.63 -25.13
C VAL A 481 11.43 -15.94 -24.47
N TYR A 482 12.67 -16.39 -24.71
CA TYR A 482 13.21 -17.59 -24.07
C TYR A 482 13.18 -17.51 -22.55
N THR A 483 13.54 -16.33 -22.00
CA THR A 483 13.55 -16.11 -20.55
C THR A 483 12.13 -16.14 -19.97
N PHE A 484 11.16 -15.53 -20.63
CA PHE A 484 9.76 -15.54 -20.20
C PHE A 484 9.10 -16.92 -20.33
N GLU A 485 9.41 -17.67 -21.38
CA GLU A 485 8.93 -19.05 -21.53
C GLU A 485 9.44 -19.94 -20.38
N ASN A 486 10.68 -19.74 -19.94
CA ASN A 486 11.22 -20.42 -18.77
C ASN A 486 10.57 -19.94 -17.46
N ALA A 487 10.22 -18.65 -17.36
CA ALA A 487 9.58 -18.08 -16.16
C ALA A 487 8.23 -18.77 -15.85
N ILE A 488 7.49 -19.24 -16.87
CA ILE A 488 6.23 -19.99 -16.69
C ILE A 488 6.45 -21.25 -15.83
N ASN A 489 7.64 -21.86 -15.88
CA ASN A 489 7.94 -23.06 -15.09
C ASN A 489 8.15 -22.77 -13.60
N PHE A 490 8.37 -21.52 -13.22
CA PHE A 490 8.56 -21.08 -11.84
C PHE A 490 7.29 -20.52 -11.21
N SER A 491 6.18 -20.42 -11.95
CA SER A 491 4.92 -19.91 -11.42
C SER A 491 4.13 -21.06 -10.79
N ASP A 492 3.90 -21.01 -9.47
CA ASP A 492 3.26 -22.07 -8.70
C ASP A 492 1.82 -21.70 -8.27
N SER A 493 1.50 -20.42 -8.16
CA SER A 493 0.18 -19.92 -7.75
C SER A 493 -0.63 -19.35 -8.92
N VAL A 494 -1.92 -19.07 -8.69
CA VAL A 494 -2.76 -18.33 -9.66
C VAL A 494 -2.26 -16.91 -9.81
N GLU A 495 -1.85 -16.31 -8.70
CA GLU A 495 -1.32 -14.95 -8.62
C GLU A 495 -0.04 -14.81 -9.47
N ASP A 496 0.87 -15.79 -9.41
CA ASP A 496 2.09 -15.81 -10.21
C ASP A 496 1.78 -15.87 -11.70
N ASP A 497 0.85 -16.75 -12.10
CA ASP A 497 0.43 -16.88 -13.49
C ASP A 497 -0.24 -15.60 -14.02
N LEU A 498 -1.04 -14.93 -13.18
CA LEU A 498 -1.67 -13.65 -13.51
C LEU A 498 -0.62 -12.54 -13.66
N TYR A 499 0.28 -12.42 -12.70
CA TYR A 499 1.38 -11.44 -12.72
C TYR A 499 2.22 -11.58 -13.99
N LEU A 500 2.66 -12.81 -14.30
CA LEU A 500 3.44 -13.07 -15.51
C LEU A 500 2.64 -12.78 -16.78
N GLY A 501 1.37 -13.21 -16.82
CA GLY A 501 0.48 -12.97 -17.94
C GLY A 501 0.31 -11.50 -18.26
N GLU A 502 0.18 -10.67 -17.24
CA GLU A 502 0.00 -9.23 -17.35
C GLU A 502 1.26 -8.51 -17.85
N ILE A 503 2.42 -8.79 -17.26
CA ILE A 503 3.70 -8.22 -17.71
C ILE A 503 3.93 -8.57 -19.18
N LEU A 504 3.61 -9.80 -19.59
CA LEU A 504 3.75 -10.25 -20.97
C LEU A 504 2.75 -9.55 -21.91
N VAL A 505 1.51 -9.30 -21.47
CA VAL A 505 0.53 -8.49 -22.23
C VAL A 505 1.04 -7.05 -22.40
N HIS A 506 1.54 -6.44 -21.32
CA HIS A 506 2.10 -5.09 -21.36
C HIS A 506 3.26 -4.98 -22.35
N ASN A 507 4.13 -5.97 -22.35
CA ASN A 507 5.27 -6.05 -23.26
C ASN A 507 4.91 -6.64 -24.65
N LYS A 508 3.62 -6.80 -24.96
CA LYS A 508 3.10 -7.34 -26.22
C LYS A 508 3.60 -8.76 -26.56
N GLN A 509 4.04 -9.52 -25.57
CA GLN A 509 4.47 -10.93 -25.73
C GLN A 509 3.24 -11.86 -25.66
N PHE A 510 2.26 -11.61 -26.52
CA PHE A 510 0.91 -12.16 -26.45
C PHE A 510 0.82 -13.69 -26.48
N ARG A 511 1.72 -14.37 -27.20
CA ARG A 511 1.77 -15.84 -27.25
C ARG A 511 2.09 -16.41 -25.86
N THR A 512 3.17 -15.95 -25.26
CA THR A 512 3.61 -16.38 -23.94
C THR A 512 2.63 -15.91 -22.85
N ALA A 513 2.07 -14.69 -22.99
CA ALA A 513 1.02 -14.16 -22.11
C ALA A 513 -0.21 -15.08 -22.07
N ARG A 514 -0.69 -15.50 -23.26
CA ARG A 514 -1.82 -16.44 -23.37
C ARG A 514 -1.55 -17.75 -22.62
N THR A 515 -0.34 -18.29 -22.72
CA THR A 515 0.04 -19.52 -22.01
C THR A 515 -0.02 -19.33 -20.49
N ALA A 516 0.51 -18.24 -19.96
CA ALA A 516 0.46 -17.93 -18.53
C ALA A 516 -0.99 -17.75 -18.05
N LEU A 517 -1.81 -16.95 -18.75
CA LEU A 517 -3.21 -16.72 -18.40
C LEU A 517 -4.07 -17.99 -18.50
N GLN A 518 -3.80 -18.87 -19.46
CA GLN A 518 -4.45 -20.18 -19.55
C GLN A 518 -4.07 -21.08 -18.38
N LYS A 519 -2.81 -21.04 -17.93
CA LYS A 519 -2.37 -21.76 -16.73
C LYS A 519 -3.09 -21.25 -15.47
N ALA A 520 -3.32 -19.94 -15.35
CA ALA A 520 -4.15 -19.37 -14.29
C ALA A 520 -5.59 -19.91 -14.34
N LEU A 521 -6.21 -19.98 -15.54
CA LEU A 521 -7.57 -20.52 -15.71
C LEU A 521 -7.67 -22.04 -15.46
N MET A 522 -6.59 -22.79 -15.63
CA MET A 522 -6.58 -24.21 -15.25
C MET A 522 -6.67 -24.39 -13.73
N LYS A 523 -6.10 -23.46 -12.97
CA LYS A 523 -6.13 -23.47 -11.50
C LYS A 523 -7.40 -22.81 -10.94
N ASP A 524 -7.89 -21.73 -11.56
CA ASP A 524 -9.10 -20.99 -11.23
C ASP A 524 -9.92 -20.69 -12.49
N PRO A 525 -10.86 -21.59 -12.90
CA PRO A 525 -11.62 -21.45 -14.13
C PRO A 525 -12.52 -20.21 -14.20
N ASP A 526 -12.85 -19.62 -13.06
CA ASP A 526 -13.71 -18.42 -12.97
C ASP A 526 -12.94 -17.12 -12.80
N ASN A 527 -11.63 -17.16 -12.89
CA ASN A 527 -10.79 -15.98 -12.75
C ASN A 527 -11.09 -14.94 -13.84
N VAL A 528 -11.66 -13.82 -13.40
CA VAL A 528 -12.10 -12.72 -14.29
C VAL A 528 -10.92 -12.03 -14.95
N ILE A 529 -9.80 -11.94 -14.23
CA ILE A 529 -8.57 -11.25 -14.68
C ILE A 529 -7.97 -12.00 -15.86
N ALA A 530 -7.78 -13.31 -15.70
CA ALA A 530 -7.23 -14.16 -16.76
C ALA A 530 -8.14 -14.16 -18.00
N LYS A 531 -9.47 -14.23 -17.81
CA LYS A 531 -10.44 -14.14 -18.93
C LYS A 531 -10.33 -12.81 -19.66
N ASN A 532 -10.30 -11.69 -18.92
CA ASN A 532 -10.16 -10.35 -19.53
C ASN A 532 -8.82 -10.18 -20.26
N GLY A 533 -7.72 -10.72 -19.73
CA GLY A 533 -6.42 -10.69 -20.39
C GLY A 533 -6.43 -11.44 -21.71
N ILE A 534 -7.03 -12.63 -21.76
CA ILE A 534 -7.19 -13.41 -23.00
C ILE A 534 -8.10 -12.69 -24.00
N ASP A 535 -9.21 -12.11 -23.52
CA ASP A 535 -10.12 -11.34 -24.39
C ASP A 535 -9.43 -10.11 -24.99
N TYR A 536 -8.57 -9.43 -24.22
CA TYR A 536 -7.76 -8.33 -24.73
C TYR A 536 -6.79 -8.82 -25.83
N ILE A 537 -6.10 -9.94 -25.62
CA ILE A 537 -5.21 -10.53 -26.64
C ILE A 537 -6.01 -10.87 -27.92
N ASN A 538 -7.19 -11.48 -27.76
CA ASN A 538 -8.08 -11.80 -28.88
C ASN A 538 -8.50 -10.54 -29.65
N LEU A 539 -8.84 -9.47 -28.94
CA LEU A 539 -9.17 -8.17 -29.56
C LEU A 539 -7.99 -7.59 -30.35
N CYS A 540 -6.77 -7.69 -29.81
CA CYS A 540 -5.55 -7.26 -30.50
C CYS A 540 -5.32 -8.07 -31.78
N GLU A 541 -5.52 -9.40 -31.74
CA GLU A 541 -5.42 -10.27 -32.92
C GLU A 541 -6.47 -9.90 -33.97
N ILE A 542 -7.72 -9.67 -33.58
CA ILE A 542 -8.81 -9.26 -34.51
C ILE A 542 -8.44 -7.94 -35.19
N LYS A 543 -8.02 -6.94 -34.40
CA LYS A 543 -7.61 -5.64 -34.93
C LYS A 543 -6.42 -5.73 -35.89
N SER A 544 -5.43 -6.54 -35.54
CA SER A 544 -4.28 -6.81 -36.40
C SER A 544 -4.70 -7.43 -37.74
N ASN A 545 -5.61 -8.41 -37.73
CA ASN A 545 -6.12 -9.05 -38.93
C ASN A 545 -6.94 -8.09 -39.80
N GLU A 546 -7.76 -7.21 -39.22
CA GLU A 546 -8.48 -6.15 -39.95
C GLU A 546 -7.51 -5.27 -40.76
N PHE A 547 -6.43 -4.79 -40.13
CA PHE A 547 -5.41 -4.01 -40.83
C PHE A 547 -4.60 -4.83 -41.84
N PHE A 548 -4.36 -6.10 -41.56
CA PHE A 548 -3.69 -6.99 -42.48
C PHE A 548 -4.52 -7.25 -43.76
N ASP A 549 -5.82 -7.42 -43.64
CA ASP A 549 -6.73 -7.55 -44.77
C ASP A 549 -6.75 -6.27 -45.65
N ILE A 550 -6.65 -5.11 -45.01
CA ILE A 550 -6.50 -3.85 -45.77
C ILE A 550 -5.14 -3.81 -46.48
N ALA A 551 -4.07 -4.21 -45.78
CA ALA A 551 -2.73 -4.28 -46.37
C ALA A 551 -2.68 -5.20 -47.57
N GLN A 552 -3.33 -6.36 -47.51
CA GLN A 552 -3.41 -7.31 -48.66
C GLN A 552 -4.13 -6.70 -49.84
N ARG A 553 -5.26 -5.99 -49.62
CA ARG A 553 -5.99 -5.30 -50.70
C ARG A 553 -5.13 -4.21 -51.33
N GLN A 554 -4.45 -3.40 -50.54
CA GLN A 554 -3.55 -2.35 -51.04
C GLN A 554 -2.38 -2.95 -51.83
N TYR A 555 -1.84 -4.08 -51.44
CA TYR A 555 -0.81 -4.79 -52.19
C TYR A 555 -1.34 -5.29 -53.55
N GLN A 556 -2.56 -5.83 -53.60
CA GLN A 556 -3.20 -6.29 -54.85
C GLN A 556 -3.50 -5.14 -55.81
N GLU A 557 -3.82 -3.97 -55.27
CA GLU A 557 -4.04 -2.72 -56.01
C GLU A 557 -2.73 -2.03 -56.45
N ASN A 558 -1.57 -2.65 -56.17
CA ASN A 558 -0.23 -2.11 -56.40
C ASN A 558 0.13 -0.86 -55.58
N ASN A 559 -0.60 -0.58 -54.52
CA ASN A 559 -0.34 0.53 -53.56
C ASN A 559 0.61 0.07 -52.47
N TYR A 560 1.86 -0.24 -52.82
CA TYR A 560 2.79 -0.92 -51.93
C TYR A 560 3.18 -0.09 -50.69
N ALA A 561 3.32 1.22 -50.85
CA ALA A 561 3.58 2.12 -49.72
C ALA A 561 2.45 2.08 -48.67
N SER A 562 1.17 2.13 -49.15
CA SER A 562 0.02 1.96 -48.25
C SER A 562 -0.04 0.59 -47.63
N ALA A 563 0.29 -0.47 -48.39
CA ALA A 563 0.37 -1.84 -47.85
C ALA A 563 1.39 -1.94 -46.69
N ILE A 564 2.55 -1.29 -46.80
CA ILE A 564 3.57 -1.22 -45.75
C ILE A 564 3.01 -0.47 -44.51
N GLU A 565 2.31 0.66 -44.71
CA GLU A 565 1.71 1.40 -43.63
C GLU A 565 0.67 0.58 -42.85
N TYR A 566 -0.24 -0.10 -43.56
CA TYR A 566 -1.22 -0.97 -42.92
C TYR A 566 -0.60 -2.22 -42.28
N CYS A 567 0.49 -2.76 -42.81
CA CYS A 567 1.28 -3.78 -42.11
C CYS A 567 1.90 -3.25 -40.81
N ASN A 568 2.36 -1.98 -40.80
CA ASN A 568 2.84 -1.36 -39.56
C ASN A 568 1.72 -1.27 -38.53
N ARG A 569 0.55 -0.77 -38.91
CA ARG A 569 -0.64 -0.70 -38.01
C ARG A 569 -1.05 -2.08 -37.49
N ALA A 570 -1.00 -3.10 -38.33
CA ALA A 570 -1.28 -4.47 -37.91
C ALA A 570 -0.26 -4.97 -36.87
N ILE A 571 1.03 -4.71 -37.09
CA ILE A 571 2.11 -5.04 -36.15
C ILE A 571 1.98 -4.30 -34.82
N ASP A 572 1.50 -3.06 -34.80
CA ASP A 572 1.28 -2.28 -33.59
C ASP A 572 0.28 -2.96 -32.65
N PHE A 573 -0.71 -3.67 -33.19
CA PHE A 573 -1.67 -4.46 -32.42
C PHE A 573 -1.16 -5.85 -32.07
N TYR A 574 -0.57 -6.56 -33.04
CA TYR A 574 -0.09 -7.93 -32.84
C TYR A 574 1.12 -8.21 -33.74
N HIS A 575 2.32 -8.19 -33.17
CA HIS A 575 3.58 -8.22 -33.93
C HIS A 575 4.10 -9.62 -34.30
N ASN A 576 3.53 -10.69 -33.74
CA ASN A 576 4.00 -12.08 -33.94
C ASN A 576 3.28 -12.80 -35.09
N SER A 577 2.96 -12.10 -36.18
CA SER A 577 2.35 -12.70 -37.37
C SER A 577 3.36 -12.86 -38.50
N PRO A 578 3.77 -14.08 -38.85
CA PRO A 578 4.67 -14.31 -39.98
C PRO A 578 4.08 -13.84 -41.32
N GLN A 579 2.76 -13.92 -41.50
CA GLN A 579 2.08 -13.49 -42.72
C GLN A 579 2.22 -11.96 -42.94
N ILE A 580 2.12 -11.19 -41.89
CA ILE A 580 2.30 -9.71 -41.96
C ILE A 580 3.75 -9.40 -42.31
N ALA A 581 4.73 -10.05 -41.68
CA ALA A 581 6.13 -9.87 -41.98
C ALA A 581 6.44 -10.21 -43.46
N LYS A 582 5.87 -11.31 -43.99
CA LYS A 582 6.01 -11.70 -45.38
C LYS A 582 5.41 -10.68 -46.34
N LEU A 583 4.16 -10.25 -46.12
CA LEU A 583 3.50 -9.23 -46.96
C LEU A 583 4.27 -7.92 -46.98
N LYS A 584 4.76 -7.51 -45.82
CA LYS A 584 5.56 -6.28 -45.67
C LYS A 584 6.88 -6.40 -46.43
N ALA A 585 7.57 -7.55 -46.34
CA ALA A 585 8.77 -7.81 -47.11
C ALA A 585 8.51 -7.76 -48.61
N MET A 586 7.43 -8.39 -49.09
CA MET A 586 7.00 -8.37 -50.51
C MET A 586 6.67 -6.96 -50.97
N SER A 587 6.05 -6.14 -50.12
CA SER A 587 5.75 -4.74 -50.43
C SER A 587 7.03 -3.91 -50.57
N TYR A 588 7.99 -4.07 -49.69
CA TYR A 588 9.32 -3.44 -49.80
C TYR A 588 10.09 -3.89 -51.03
N GLU A 589 9.97 -5.17 -51.41
CA GLU A 589 10.56 -5.69 -52.66
C GLU A 589 9.99 -4.95 -53.87
N LYS A 590 8.68 -4.71 -53.90
CA LYS A 590 8.01 -3.98 -54.98
C LYS A 590 8.37 -2.50 -55.04
N GLU A 591 8.60 -1.89 -53.89
CA GLU A 591 9.10 -0.50 -53.77
C GLU A 591 10.61 -0.37 -54.02
N LEU A 592 11.28 -1.48 -54.41
CA LEU A 592 12.73 -1.56 -54.64
C LEU A 592 13.57 -1.21 -53.39
N ASN A 593 12.94 -1.23 -52.20
CA ASN A 593 13.63 -1.08 -50.92
C ASN A 593 14.16 -2.46 -50.45
N TYR A 594 15.30 -2.87 -51.03
CA TYR A 594 15.86 -4.20 -50.76
C TYR A 594 16.33 -4.39 -49.32
N ARG A 595 16.76 -3.31 -48.66
CA ARG A 595 17.12 -3.34 -47.22
C ARG A 595 15.90 -3.69 -46.36
N GLY A 596 14.77 -3.05 -46.62
CA GLY A 596 13.51 -3.36 -45.93
C GLY A 596 13.03 -4.77 -46.24
N ALA A 597 13.08 -5.19 -47.53
CA ALA A 597 12.68 -6.53 -47.95
C ALA A 597 13.49 -7.61 -47.24
N VAL A 598 14.83 -7.51 -47.21
CA VAL A 598 15.73 -8.48 -46.55
C VAL A 598 15.41 -8.58 -45.05
N LYS A 599 15.27 -7.43 -44.38
CA LYS A 599 14.94 -7.38 -42.93
C LYS A 599 13.67 -8.17 -42.60
N TYR A 600 12.58 -7.91 -43.33
CA TYR A 600 11.28 -8.53 -43.04
C TYR A 600 11.16 -9.97 -43.57
N TYR A 601 11.88 -10.36 -44.63
CA TYR A 601 12.01 -11.76 -45.01
C TYR A 601 12.78 -12.58 -43.98
N GLN A 602 13.84 -12.03 -43.41
CA GLN A 602 14.55 -12.68 -42.30
C GLN A 602 13.66 -12.83 -41.06
N GLN A 603 12.85 -11.79 -40.76
CA GLN A 603 11.89 -11.85 -39.66
C GLN A 603 10.82 -12.92 -39.93
N TYR A 604 10.28 -13.02 -41.15
CA TYR A 604 9.34 -14.07 -41.52
C TYR A 604 9.91 -15.46 -41.27
N LEU A 605 11.13 -15.73 -41.74
CA LEU A 605 11.78 -17.03 -41.54
C LEU A 605 12.12 -17.33 -40.09
N ALA A 606 12.41 -16.30 -39.33
CA ALA A 606 12.65 -16.44 -37.88
C ALA A 606 11.36 -16.82 -37.11
N MET A 607 10.22 -16.28 -37.54
CA MET A 607 8.89 -16.56 -36.94
C MET A 607 8.29 -17.88 -37.46
N ASN A 608 8.71 -18.35 -38.64
CA ASN A 608 8.21 -19.56 -39.27
C ASN A 608 9.38 -20.41 -39.81
N PRO A 609 10.11 -21.11 -38.94
CA PRO A 609 11.29 -21.89 -39.32
C PRO A 609 11.01 -23.00 -40.37
N ASP A 610 9.81 -23.56 -40.35
CA ASP A 610 9.36 -24.65 -41.21
C ASP A 610 8.52 -24.17 -42.41
N ALA A 611 8.71 -22.91 -42.81
CA ALA A 611 7.96 -22.33 -43.92
C ALA A 611 8.18 -23.15 -45.23
N SER A 612 7.10 -23.52 -45.89
CA SER A 612 7.13 -24.30 -47.13
C SER A 612 7.86 -23.60 -48.30
N ASP A 613 7.92 -22.24 -48.23
CA ASP A 613 8.59 -21.39 -49.20
C ASP A 613 9.98 -20.91 -48.75
N ARG A 614 10.53 -21.50 -47.70
CA ARG A 614 11.82 -21.11 -47.08
C ARG A 614 12.94 -20.96 -48.09
N GLN A 615 13.14 -21.97 -48.96
CA GLN A 615 14.19 -21.93 -49.96
C GLN A 615 14.05 -20.77 -50.93
N GLN A 616 12.81 -20.46 -51.34
CA GLN A 616 12.54 -19.32 -52.22
C GLN A 616 12.85 -17.97 -51.55
N ILE A 617 12.50 -17.86 -50.29
CA ILE A 617 12.75 -16.64 -49.52
C ILE A 617 14.25 -16.45 -49.23
N GLU A 618 14.99 -17.53 -48.90
CA GLU A 618 16.44 -17.49 -48.72
C GLU A 618 17.17 -17.11 -50.04
N ALA A 619 16.68 -17.59 -51.18
CA ALA A 619 17.20 -17.18 -52.49
C ALA A 619 16.98 -15.67 -52.74
N LYS A 620 15.81 -15.13 -52.40
CA LYS A 620 15.52 -13.69 -52.49
C LYS A 620 16.41 -12.87 -51.56
N ILE A 621 16.58 -13.30 -50.30
CA ILE A 621 17.48 -12.65 -49.36
C ILE A 621 18.90 -12.58 -49.94
N SER A 622 19.41 -13.67 -50.44
CA SER A 622 20.74 -13.76 -51.05
C SER A 622 20.88 -12.85 -52.27
N GLN A 623 19.83 -12.75 -53.10
CA GLN A 623 19.78 -11.86 -54.25
C GLN A 623 19.76 -10.38 -53.90
N PHE A 624 19.12 -10.01 -52.75
CA PHE A 624 18.91 -8.63 -52.37
C PHE A 624 20.00 -8.09 -51.39
N MET A 625 20.69 -8.97 -50.65
CA MET A 625 21.78 -8.57 -49.76
C MET A 625 22.85 -7.66 -50.42
N PRO A 626 23.36 -7.96 -51.64
CA PRO A 626 24.32 -7.09 -52.31
C PRO A 626 23.74 -5.72 -52.71
N LYS A 627 22.42 -5.60 -52.80
CA LYS A 627 21.68 -4.37 -53.18
C LYS A 627 21.19 -3.58 -51.99
N SER A 628 21.37 -4.07 -50.79
CA SER A 628 20.91 -3.48 -49.54
C SER A 628 21.97 -2.60 -48.82
N ASN A 629 23.20 -2.57 -49.36
CA ASN A 629 24.31 -1.75 -48.87
C ASN A 629 24.29 -0.34 -49.51
#